data_6365ff337f9558fd4c9de53b18ab6148
#
_entry.id   6365ff337f9558fd4c9de53b18ab6148
#
_cell.length_a   1.000
_cell.length_b   1.000
_cell.length_c   1.000
_cell.angle_alpha   90.00
_cell.angle_beta   90.00
_cell.angle_gamma   90.00
#
_symmetry.space_group_name_H-M   'P 1'
#
loop_
_entity.id
_entity.type
_entity.pdbx_description
1 polymer ?
#
loop_
_entity_poly.entity_id
_entity_poly.type
_entity_poly.pdbx_seq_one_letter_code
_entity_poly.pdbx_strand_id
1 'polypeptide(L)'
;MKTLSFDPIRADVAITEKEKSAALHANALLHNGQGAGNDFLGWVGLPSALGEEELQAIETEAARLRDLAEVILCIGIGGSYLGARAVYEALSDPFNLLHEHPAKPILLFAGQNLSEDYLARLLAAVENRSIAAIVISKSGTTTEPAIAFRLIRSEIERRYGRKEAARRIVAVTDRSRGALKTLADREGYRTFVIPDDVGGRYSVLTPVGLLPLAAAGIDIRSLLAGACEMERATADGVPFDENPAARYAAVRNILYRQGFMIEILASYEPQLQYLAEWWKQLFGESEGKQGRGIFPASVTFTADLHSMGQYIQEGERTLFETVVSVAAPEHRVKIGSDPDNLDGLNFLTGKRLSEINHTAELGVSLAHADGGVPNPVSYTHLTLP
;
A
#
# COMPACT_ATOMS: atom_id res chain seq x y z
N MET A 1 -5.20 -5.64 -20.85
CA MET A 1 -6.26 -4.87 -20.16
C MET A 1 -5.56 -3.70 -19.47
N LYS A 2 -6.13 -2.50 -19.47
CA LYS A 2 -5.55 -1.41 -18.68
C LYS A 2 -5.74 -1.72 -17.19
N THR A 3 -4.66 -1.81 -16.45
CA THR A 3 -4.66 -2.21 -15.02
C THR A 3 -5.25 -1.13 -14.12
N LEU A 4 -5.17 0.14 -14.53
CA LEU A 4 -5.72 1.29 -13.82
C LEU A 4 -6.26 2.31 -14.83
N SER A 5 -7.43 2.88 -14.56
CA SER A 5 -7.96 4.02 -15.30
C SER A 5 -8.47 5.09 -14.34
N PHE A 6 -8.33 6.35 -14.74
CA PHE A 6 -8.79 7.50 -13.96
C PHE A 6 -9.89 8.25 -14.73
N ASP A 7 -11.02 8.46 -14.08
CA ASP A 7 -12.17 9.20 -14.64
C ASP A 7 -12.44 10.48 -13.81
N PRO A 8 -12.19 11.67 -14.39
CA PRO A 8 -12.41 12.93 -13.72
C PRO A 8 -13.87 13.43 -13.83
N ILE A 9 -14.79 12.68 -14.45
CA ILE A 9 -16.10 13.19 -14.89
C ILE A 9 -16.92 13.81 -13.75
N ARG A 10 -16.77 13.32 -12.53
CA ARG A 10 -17.47 13.81 -11.34
C ARG A 10 -16.67 14.83 -10.52
N ALA A 11 -15.50 15.23 -11.02
CA ALA A 11 -14.74 16.29 -10.38
C ALA A 11 -15.27 17.68 -10.71
N ASP A 12 -16.13 17.79 -11.73
CA ASP A 12 -16.68 19.06 -12.26
C ASP A 12 -15.59 20.11 -12.51
N VAL A 13 -14.48 19.68 -13.09
CA VAL A 13 -13.36 20.56 -13.41
C VAL A 13 -13.10 20.62 -14.91
N ALA A 14 -12.92 21.81 -15.44
CA ALA A 14 -12.48 22.03 -16.81
C ALA A 14 -10.96 21.93 -16.89
N ILE A 15 -10.44 20.89 -17.54
CA ILE A 15 -9.01 20.72 -17.78
C ILE A 15 -8.68 21.44 -19.10
N THR A 16 -8.05 22.62 -18.98
CA THR A 16 -7.64 23.43 -20.15
C THR A 16 -6.28 22.95 -20.69
N GLU A 17 -5.90 23.44 -21.89
CA GLU A 17 -4.58 23.15 -22.46
C GLU A 17 -3.42 23.63 -21.56
N LYS A 18 -3.66 24.65 -20.73
CA LYS A 18 -2.68 25.11 -19.76
C LYS A 18 -2.42 24.06 -18.67
N GLU A 19 -3.45 23.45 -18.12
CA GLU A 19 -3.33 22.40 -17.11
C GLU A 19 -2.72 21.12 -17.70
N LYS A 20 -3.13 20.74 -18.92
CA LYS A 20 -2.53 19.60 -19.62
C LYS A 20 -1.04 19.81 -19.84
N SER A 21 -0.67 20.98 -20.38
CA SER A 21 0.74 21.33 -20.63
C SER A 21 1.55 21.35 -19.31
N ALA A 22 0.98 21.89 -18.23
CA ALA A 22 1.66 21.94 -16.94
C ALA A 22 1.90 20.52 -16.35
N ALA A 23 0.91 19.64 -16.47
CA ALA A 23 1.03 18.26 -15.99
C ALA A 23 2.08 17.46 -16.80
N LEU A 24 2.05 17.57 -18.12
CA LEU A 24 3.04 16.93 -19.00
C LEU A 24 4.44 17.50 -18.79
N HIS A 25 4.57 18.81 -18.58
CA HIS A 25 5.87 19.41 -18.26
C HIS A 25 6.42 18.88 -16.92
N ALA A 26 5.59 18.75 -15.90
CA ALA A 26 5.99 18.16 -14.62
C ALA A 26 6.41 16.69 -14.78
N ASN A 27 5.69 15.91 -15.60
CA ASN A 27 6.05 14.53 -15.93
C ASN A 27 7.42 14.47 -16.64
N ALA A 28 7.65 15.35 -17.61
CA ALA A 28 8.95 15.43 -18.30
C ALA A 28 10.10 15.82 -17.36
N LEU A 29 9.90 16.77 -16.44
CA LEU A 29 10.90 17.13 -15.42
C LEU A 29 11.27 15.92 -14.55
N LEU A 30 10.27 15.13 -14.13
CA LEU A 30 10.48 13.91 -13.34
C LEU A 30 11.34 12.89 -14.09
N HIS A 31 10.97 12.57 -15.33
CA HIS A 31 11.68 11.57 -16.15
C HIS A 31 13.07 12.02 -16.59
N ASN A 32 13.28 13.32 -16.74
CA ASN A 32 14.59 13.92 -17.09
C ASN A 32 15.49 14.14 -15.86
N GLY A 33 15.07 13.72 -14.66
CA GLY A 33 15.86 13.86 -13.45
C GLY A 33 16.08 15.31 -13.02
N GLN A 34 15.13 16.19 -13.30
CA GLN A 34 15.22 17.62 -13.00
C GLN A 34 14.37 18.01 -11.79
N GLY A 35 14.73 19.14 -11.17
CA GLY A 35 14.01 19.67 -10.01
C GLY A 35 14.58 19.25 -8.66
N ALA A 36 13.98 19.78 -7.60
CA ALA A 36 14.39 19.50 -6.22
C ALA A 36 14.04 18.05 -5.84
N GLY A 37 14.98 17.33 -5.23
CA GLY A 37 14.81 15.93 -4.84
C GLY A 37 15.16 14.91 -5.92
N ASN A 38 15.81 15.35 -6.99
CA ASN A 38 16.25 14.48 -8.09
C ASN A 38 17.25 13.39 -7.67
N ASP A 39 17.87 13.49 -6.50
CA ASP A 39 18.72 12.44 -5.91
C ASP A 39 17.96 11.15 -5.54
N PHE A 40 16.61 11.20 -5.53
CA PHE A 40 15.74 10.11 -5.08
C PHE A 40 14.72 9.68 -6.15
N LEU A 41 15.12 9.63 -7.41
CA LEU A 41 14.27 9.25 -8.54
C LEU A 41 14.46 7.81 -9.02
N GLY A 42 15.26 7.00 -8.34
CA GLY A 42 15.48 5.60 -8.67
C GLY A 42 14.21 4.74 -8.77
N TRP A 43 13.11 5.20 -8.17
CA TRP A 43 11.81 4.54 -8.25
C TRP A 43 11.11 4.68 -9.62
N VAL A 44 11.44 5.70 -10.41
CA VAL A 44 10.75 6.03 -11.68
C VAL A 44 10.90 4.91 -12.71
N GLY A 45 12.10 4.39 -12.87
CA GLY A 45 12.38 3.28 -13.78
C GLY A 45 12.59 1.93 -13.06
N LEU A 46 12.30 1.86 -11.76
CA LEU A 46 12.56 0.67 -10.94
C LEU A 46 11.82 -0.59 -11.44
N PRO A 47 10.53 -0.52 -11.86
CA PRO A 47 9.81 -1.72 -12.28
C PRO A 47 10.50 -2.46 -13.43
N SER A 48 10.96 -1.75 -14.47
CA SER A 48 11.64 -2.34 -15.61
C SER A 48 13.13 -2.60 -15.38
N ALA A 49 13.75 -1.94 -14.40
CA ALA A 49 15.18 -2.07 -14.10
C ALA A 49 15.51 -3.22 -13.14
N LEU A 50 14.52 -3.76 -12.44
CA LEU A 50 14.74 -4.86 -11.48
C LEU A 50 15.19 -6.13 -12.22
N GLY A 51 16.42 -6.55 -11.96
CA GLY A 51 17.04 -7.67 -12.66
C GLY A 51 16.52 -9.04 -12.21
N GLU A 52 16.55 -10.01 -13.13
CA GLU A 52 16.14 -11.39 -12.85
C GLU A 52 16.94 -12.04 -11.71
N GLU A 53 18.26 -11.73 -11.61
CA GLU A 53 19.11 -12.26 -10.54
C GLU A 53 18.66 -11.79 -9.14
N GLU A 54 18.24 -10.53 -9.01
CA GLU A 54 17.74 -9.99 -7.76
C GLU A 54 16.39 -10.59 -7.39
N LEU A 55 15.47 -10.71 -8.36
CA LEU A 55 14.19 -11.39 -8.16
C LEU A 55 14.38 -12.84 -7.71
N GLN A 56 15.23 -13.58 -8.40
CA GLN A 56 15.54 -14.96 -8.04
C GLN A 56 16.17 -15.09 -6.65
N ALA A 57 17.03 -14.13 -6.26
CA ALA A 57 17.63 -14.11 -4.92
C ALA A 57 16.55 -13.86 -3.84
N ILE A 58 15.61 -12.96 -4.10
CA ILE A 58 14.47 -12.70 -3.22
C ILE A 58 13.57 -13.94 -3.09
N GLU A 59 13.18 -14.55 -4.20
CA GLU A 59 12.32 -15.75 -4.23
C GLU A 59 12.97 -16.95 -3.52
N THR A 60 14.26 -17.14 -3.74
CA THR A 60 15.05 -18.21 -3.08
C THR A 60 15.08 -18.01 -1.58
N GLU A 61 15.34 -16.80 -1.12
CA GLU A 61 15.37 -16.49 0.31
C GLU A 61 13.98 -16.57 0.93
N ALA A 62 12.96 -16.10 0.22
CA ALA A 62 11.56 -16.22 0.62
C ALA A 62 11.13 -17.68 0.80
N ALA A 63 11.50 -18.56 -0.14
CA ALA A 63 11.22 -19.99 -0.05
C ALA A 63 11.91 -20.60 1.19
N ARG A 64 13.18 -20.26 1.41
CA ARG A 64 13.93 -20.72 2.58
C ARG A 64 13.28 -20.27 3.90
N LEU A 65 12.78 -19.05 3.97
CA LEU A 65 12.07 -18.54 5.16
C LEU A 65 10.75 -19.27 5.38
N ARG A 66 9.99 -19.58 4.31
CA ARG A 66 8.74 -20.36 4.39
C ARG A 66 8.98 -21.76 4.96
N ASP A 67 10.10 -22.41 4.59
CA ASP A 67 10.46 -23.71 5.11
C ASP A 67 10.88 -23.68 6.60
N LEU A 68 11.41 -22.55 7.06
CA LEU A 68 11.93 -22.39 8.41
C LEU A 68 10.90 -21.96 9.46
N ALA A 69 9.85 -21.20 9.04
CA ALA A 69 9.01 -20.52 9.98
C ALA A 69 7.53 -20.56 9.63
N GLU A 70 6.70 -20.73 10.66
CA GLU A 70 5.24 -20.58 10.56
C GLU A 70 4.81 -19.12 10.59
N VAL A 71 5.64 -18.27 11.22
CA VAL A 71 5.38 -16.82 11.33
C VAL A 71 6.65 -16.06 10.98
N ILE A 72 6.51 -15.06 10.12
CA ILE A 72 7.56 -14.11 9.79
C ILE A 72 7.22 -12.76 10.41
N LEU A 73 8.12 -12.23 11.22
CA LEU A 73 8.02 -10.92 11.84
C LEU A 73 8.69 -9.88 10.94
N CYS A 74 7.92 -9.07 10.24
CA CYS A 74 8.41 -7.96 9.44
C CYS A 74 8.58 -6.72 10.33
N ILE A 75 9.82 -6.27 10.53
CA ILE A 75 10.17 -5.22 11.47
C ILE A 75 10.58 -3.97 10.71
N GLY A 76 9.76 -2.92 10.78
CA GLY A 76 9.98 -1.66 10.07
C GLY A 76 8.94 -0.61 10.44
N ILE A 77 9.15 0.62 9.97
CA ILE A 77 8.22 1.75 10.16
C ILE A 77 8.15 2.58 8.87
N GLY A 78 7.05 3.30 8.67
CA GLY A 78 6.86 4.14 7.49
C GLY A 78 7.00 3.34 6.20
N GLY A 79 7.83 3.81 5.26
CA GLY A 79 8.06 3.13 3.98
C GLY A 79 8.67 1.74 4.09
N SER A 80 9.35 1.42 5.20
CA SER A 80 9.87 0.07 5.47
C SER A 80 8.80 -0.94 5.89
N TYR A 81 7.53 -0.54 5.93
CA TYR A 81 6.42 -1.34 6.43
C TYR A 81 5.12 -1.13 5.63
N LEU A 82 4.73 0.14 5.37
CA LEU A 82 3.40 0.45 4.83
C LEU A 82 3.14 -0.15 3.45
N GLY A 83 4.10 -0.08 2.51
CA GLY A 83 3.92 -0.64 1.18
C GLY A 83 3.75 -2.16 1.19
N ALA A 84 4.59 -2.87 1.95
CA ALA A 84 4.46 -4.32 2.12
C ALA A 84 3.14 -4.70 2.78
N ARG A 85 2.72 -3.96 3.81
CA ARG A 85 1.46 -4.21 4.50
C ARG A 85 0.25 -3.94 3.62
N ALA A 86 0.29 -2.86 2.84
CA ALA A 86 -0.78 -2.53 1.90
C ALA A 86 -1.06 -3.67 0.90
N VAL A 87 0.00 -4.20 0.28
CA VAL A 87 -0.12 -5.32 -0.66
C VAL A 87 -0.53 -6.61 0.05
N TYR A 88 0.08 -6.89 1.21
CA TYR A 88 -0.25 -8.10 1.98
C TYR A 88 -1.73 -8.13 2.39
N GLU A 89 -2.25 -7.05 2.98
CA GLU A 89 -3.65 -7.02 3.42
C GLU A 89 -4.64 -6.96 2.26
N ALA A 90 -4.28 -6.33 1.13
CA ALA A 90 -5.12 -6.34 -0.06
C ALA A 90 -5.27 -7.72 -0.72
N LEU A 91 -4.25 -8.58 -0.61
CA LEU A 91 -4.17 -9.87 -1.31
C LEU A 91 -4.25 -11.10 -0.40
N SER A 92 -4.30 -10.92 0.92
CA SER A 92 -4.37 -12.04 1.87
C SER A 92 -5.76 -12.20 2.44
N ASP A 93 -6.10 -13.42 2.82
CA ASP A 93 -7.32 -13.71 3.55
C ASP A 93 -7.21 -13.15 4.99
N PRO A 94 -8.04 -12.17 5.38
CA PRO A 94 -8.01 -11.59 6.72
C PRO A 94 -8.40 -12.60 7.82
N PHE A 95 -9.06 -13.70 7.45
CA PHE A 95 -9.50 -14.77 8.33
C PHE A 95 -8.59 -16.00 8.31
N ASN A 96 -7.44 -15.93 7.65
CA ASN A 96 -6.50 -17.05 7.48
C ASN A 96 -6.23 -17.81 8.78
N LEU A 97 -6.11 -17.11 9.90
CA LEU A 97 -5.83 -17.73 11.22
C LEU A 97 -6.97 -18.59 11.76
N LEU A 98 -8.19 -18.44 11.23
CA LEU A 98 -9.37 -19.19 11.66
C LEU A 98 -9.57 -20.47 10.83
N HIS A 99 -8.84 -20.65 9.75
CA HIS A 99 -8.91 -21.89 8.96
C HIS A 99 -8.26 -23.05 9.71
N GLU A 100 -8.76 -24.25 9.49
CA GLU A 100 -8.21 -25.49 10.06
C GLU A 100 -6.74 -25.68 9.62
N HIS A 101 -6.43 -25.31 8.37
CA HIS A 101 -5.08 -25.33 7.80
C HIS A 101 -4.72 -23.94 7.26
N PRO A 102 -4.29 -23.01 8.14
CA PRO A 102 -3.95 -21.67 7.71
C PRO A 102 -2.78 -21.67 6.74
N ALA A 103 -2.84 -20.82 5.71
CA ALA A 103 -1.71 -20.60 4.82
C ALA A 103 -0.51 -20.08 5.63
N LYS A 104 0.67 -20.63 5.35
CA LYS A 104 1.92 -20.30 6.06
C LYS A 104 2.99 -19.85 5.09
N PRO A 105 3.91 -18.99 5.55
CA PRO A 105 3.95 -18.35 6.86
C PRO A 105 2.95 -17.21 7.00
N ILE A 106 2.55 -16.95 8.22
CA ILE A 106 1.79 -15.75 8.58
C ILE A 106 2.77 -14.58 8.68
N LEU A 107 2.49 -13.50 7.99
CA LEU A 107 3.27 -12.26 8.10
C LEU A 107 2.68 -11.37 9.19
N LEU A 108 3.46 -11.05 10.22
CA LEU A 108 3.08 -10.09 11.26
C LEU A 108 4.06 -8.93 11.27
N PHE A 109 3.56 -7.75 11.64
CA PHE A 109 4.33 -6.52 11.60
C PHE A 109 4.69 -6.04 13.01
N ALA A 110 5.92 -5.53 13.17
CA ALA A 110 6.43 -4.97 14.41
C ALA A 110 7.32 -3.75 14.16
N GLY A 111 7.54 -2.93 15.19
CA GLY A 111 8.42 -1.76 15.10
C GLY A 111 7.79 -0.54 14.45
N GLN A 112 6.47 -0.55 14.22
CA GLN A 112 5.72 0.60 13.75
C GLN A 112 5.10 1.42 14.90
N ASN A 113 5.32 0.99 16.14
CA ASN A 113 4.86 1.69 17.35
C ASN A 113 5.73 1.31 18.56
N LEU A 114 5.50 1.98 19.69
CA LEU A 114 6.15 1.75 20.99
C LEU A 114 5.18 1.23 22.07
N SER A 115 4.08 0.60 21.66
CA SER A 115 3.11 0.04 22.61
C SER A 115 3.66 -1.24 23.26
N GLU A 116 3.81 -1.21 24.58
CA GLU A 116 4.20 -2.39 25.38
C GLU A 116 3.19 -3.52 25.21
N ASP A 117 1.91 -3.22 25.29
CA ASP A 117 0.82 -4.21 25.14
C ASP A 117 0.84 -4.87 23.76
N TYR A 118 1.04 -4.08 22.70
CA TYR A 118 1.13 -4.64 21.35
C TYR A 118 2.26 -5.64 21.22
N LEU A 119 3.47 -5.27 21.64
CA LEU A 119 4.65 -6.12 21.51
C LEU A 119 4.58 -7.35 22.43
N ALA A 120 4.10 -7.19 23.67
CA ALA A 120 3.92 -8.30 24.60
C ALA A 120 2.92 -9.33 24.05
N ARG A 121 1.78 -8.89 23.53
CA ARG A 121 0.76 -9.77 22.91
C ARG A 121 1.30 -10.43 21.64
N LEU A 122 2.06 -9.71 20.81
CA LEU A 122 2.70 -10.27 19.62
C LEU A 122 3.63 -11.42 20.01
N LEU A 123 4.52 -11.23 20.98
CA LEU A 123 5.46 -12.25 21.45
C LEU A 123 4.74 -13.46 22.07
N ALA A 124 3.68 -13.22 22.84
CA ALA A 124 2.84 -14.30 23.40
C ALA A 124 2.11 -15.09 22.29
N ALA A 125 1.57 -14.41 21.27
CA ALA A 125 0.88 -15.06 20.15
C ALA A 125 1.78 -15.99 19.34
N VAL A 126 3.09 -15.74 19.31
CA VAL A 126 4.06 -16.54 18.57
C VAL A 126 4.88 -17.50 19.46
N GLU A 127 4.56 -17.59 20.75
CA GLU A 127 5.35 -18.38 21.72
C GLU A 127 5.55 -19.84 21.29
N ASN A 128 4.50 -20.48 20.81
CA ASN A 128 4.50 -21.90 20.42
C ASN A 128 4.59 -22.10 18.88
N ARG A 129 5.02 -21.09 18.13
CA ARG A 129 5.18 -21.16 16.67
C ARG A 129 6.63 -21.00 16.29
N SER A 130 7.06 -21.64 15.21
CA SER A 130 8.36 -21.34 14.63
C SER A 130 8.36 -19.96 13.98
N ILE A 131 9.39 -19.16 14.34
CA ILE A 131 9.48 -17.76 13.89
C ILE A 131 10.77 -17.47 13.13
N ALA A 132 10.67 -16.52 12.21
CA ALA A 132 11.77 -15.83 11.56
C ALA A 132 11.52 -14.32 11.54
N ALA A 133 12.50 -13.51 11.24
CA ALA A 133 12.37 -12.06 11.17
C ALA A 133 13.01 -11.48 9.92
N ILE A 134 12.33 -10.52 9.31
CA ILE A 134 12.86 -9.64 8.28
C ILE A 134 12.92 -8.24 8.88
N VAL A 135 14.12 -7.74 9.16
CA VAL A 135 14.32 -6.40 9.72
C VAL A 135 14.71 -5.42 8.61
N ILE A 136 13.97 -4.35 8.50
CA ILE A 136 14.06 -3.39 7.40
C ILE A 136 14.36 -2.01 7.95
N SER A 137 15.60 -1.56 7.78
CA SER A 137 16.04 -0.22 8.19
C SER A 137 17.33 0.15 7.48
N LYS A 138 17.35 1.31 6.80
CA LYS A 138 18.55 1.79 6.11
C LYS A 138 19.67 2.11 7.09
N SER A 139 19.38 2.86 8.15
CA SER A 139 20.37 3.24 9.19
C SER A 139 20.54 2.20 10.30
N GLY A 140 19.48 1.48 10.64
CA GLY A 140 19.40 0.62 11.81
C GLY A 140 19.29 1.36 13.16
N THR A 141 19.03 2.69 13.11
CA THR A 141 18.99 3.55 14.32
C THR A 141 17.61 4.20 14.54
N THR A 142 16.66 4.00 13.64
CA THR A 142 15.29 4.44 13.87
C THR A 142 14.75 3.76 15.12
N THR A 143 14.29 4.54 16.08
CA THR A 143 14.05 4.11 17.47
C THR A 143 13.08 2.95 17.57
N GLU A 144 11.91 3.05 16.95
CA GLU A 144 10.83 2.08 17.08
C GLU A 144 11.23 0.69 16.53
N PRO A 145 11.68 0.56 15.26
CA PRO A 145 12.10 -0.75 14.74
C PRO A 145 13.39 -1.26 15.40
N ALA A 146 14.29 -0.37 15.87
CA ALA A 146 15.50 -0.81 16.56
C ALA A 146 15.19 -1.45 17.93
N ILE A 147 14.25 -0.88 18.68
CA ILE A 147 13.76 -1.45 19.96
C ILE A 147 13.05 -2.77 19.69
N ALA A 148 12.09 -2.80 18.77
CA ALA A 148 11.35 -4.01 18.44
C ALA A 148 12.31 -5.14 17.98
N PHE A 149 13.26 -4.82 17.10
CA PHE A 149 14.24 -5.78 16.62
C PHE A 149 15.13 -6.31 17.77
N ARG A 150 15.59 -5.46 18.68
CA ARG A 150 16.38 -5.88 19.84
C ARG A 150 15.65 -6.93 20.67
N LEU A 151 14.36 -6.72 20.94
CA LEU A 151 13.54 -7.63 21.75
C LEU A 151 13.22 -8.93 20.99
N ILE A 152 12.82 -8.84 19.73
CA ILE A 152 12.51 -9.99 18.88
C ILE A 152 13.77 -10.82 18.63
N ARG A 153 14.91 -10.19 18.35
CA ARG A 153 16.18 -10.86 18.19
C ARG A 153 16.57 -11.65 19.44
N SER A 154 16.45 -11.03 20.62
CA SER A 154 16.73 -11.73 21.89
C SER A 154 15.83 -12.94 22.07
N GLU A 155 14.58 -12.86 21.68
CA GLU A 155 13.65 -13.99 21.74
C GLU A 155 14.03 -15.11 20.75
N ILE A 156 14.41 -14.76 19.52
CA ILE A 156 14.88 -15.73 18.52
C ILE A 156 16.17 -16.41 19.02
N GLU A 157 17.14 -15.65 19.53
CA GLU A 157 18.38 -16.17 20.09
C GLU A 157 18.15 -17.09 21.32
N ARG A 158 17.20 -16.72 22.17
CA ARG A 158 16.80 -17.54 23.35
C ARG A 158 16.21 -18.90 22.94
N ARG A 159 15.38 -18.93 21.88
CA ARG A 159 14.70 -20.14 21.41
C ARG A 159 15.61 -21.07 20.63
N TYR A 160 16.42 -20.52 19.74
CA TYR A 160 17.12 -21.28 18.71
C TYR A 160 18.64 -21.28 18.89
N GLY A 161 19.17 -20.48 19.81
CA GLY A 161 20.59 -20.22 19.92
C GLY A 161 21.14 -19.33 18.81
N ARG A 162 22.26 -18.68 19.02
CA ARG A 162 22.81 -17.63 18.17
C ARG A 162 23.08 -18.06 16.72
N LYS A 163 23.57 -19.30 16.53
CA LYS A 163 23.87 -19.82 15.18
C LYS A 163 22.60 -20.01 14.33
N GLU A 164 21.54 -20.57 14.90
CA GLU A 164 20.30 -20.78 14.19
C GLU A 164 19.51 -19.46 14.05
N ALA A 165 19.60 -18.57 15.04
CA ALA A 165 19.04 -17.22 14.96
C ALA A 165 19.58 -16.46 13.74
N ALA A 166 20.88 -16.59 13.44
CA ALA A 166 21.49 -15.98 12.26
C ALA A 166 20.86 -16.46 10.93
N ARG A 167 20.36 -17.69 10.90
CA ARG A 167 19.65 -18.24 9.73
C ARG A 167 18.19 -17.78 9.64
N ARG A 168 17.60 -17.35 10.75
CA ARG A 168 16.19 -16.94 10.86
C ARG A 168 15.97 -15.42 10.77
N ILE A 169 17.06 -14.67 10.72
CA ILE A 169 17.03 -13.20 10.61
C ILE A 169 17.60 -12.79 9.27
N VAL A 170 16.82 -12.01 8.53
CA VAL A 170 17.25 -11.36 7.29
C VAL A 170 17.22 -9.86 7.48
N ALA A 171 18.25 -9.15 7.07
CA ALA A 171 18.32 -7.70 7.15
C ALA A 171 18.21 -7.06 5.76
N VAL A 172 17.22 -6.19 5.59
CA VAL A 172 17.11 -5.32 4.42
C VAL A 172 17.61 -3.95 4.85
N THR A 173 18.79 -3.56 4.36
CA THR A 173 19.53 -2.41 4.92
C THR A 173 20.43 -1.74 3.88
N ASP A 174 21.23 -0.78 4.32
CA ASP A 174 22.25 -0.13 3.48
C ASP A 174 23.30 -1.15 2.98
N ARG A 175 23.90 -0.85 1.84
CA ARG A 175 24.93 -1.72 1.22
C ARG A 175 26.17 -1.89 2.09
N SER A 176 26.62 -0.82 2.74
CA SER A 176 27.96 -0.77 3.35
C SER A 176 28.02 -0.11 4.74
N ARG A 177 27.00 0.59 5.16
CA ARG A 177 27.01 1.41 6.38
C ARG A 177 25.73 1.28 7.22
N GLY A 178 25.78 1.82 8.42
CA GLY A 178 24.68 1.81 9.36
C GLY A 178 24.77 0.69 10.41
N ALA A 179 24.07 0.90 11.52
CA ALA A 179 24.12 0.00 12.67
C ALA A 179 23.58 -1.40 12.34
N LEU A 180 22.52 -1.49 11.52
CA LEU A 180 21.96 -2.78 11.11
C LEU A 180 22.91 -3.53 10.18
N LYS A 181 23.57 -2.86 9.24
CA LYS A 181 24.57 -3.47 8.38
C LYS A 181 25.75 -4.02 9.19
N THR A 182 26.31 -3.21 10.10
CA THR A 182 27.38 -3.63 10.99
C THR A 182 26.99 -4.85 11.83
N LEU A 183 25.76 -4.86 12.35
CA LEU A 183 25.25 -5.99 13.12
C LEU A 183 25.07 -7.24 12.24
N ALA A 184 24.49 -7.09 11.06
CA ALA A 184 24.26 -8.19 10.13
C ALA A 184 25.58 -8.86 9.71
N ASP A 185 26.62 -8.08 9.41
CA ASP A 185 27.94 -8.61 9.05
C ASP A 185 28.59 -9.36 10.21
N ARG A 186 28.49 -8.83 11.44
CA ARG A 186 29.03 -9.45 12.64
C ARG A 186 28.35 -10.77 13.00
N GLU A 187 27.02 -10.82 12.87
CA GLU A 187 26.22 -12.00 13.25
C GLU A 187 26.02 -12.98 12.09
N GLY A 188 26.39 -12.61 10.87
CA GLY A 188 26.24 -13.45 9.68
C GLY A 188 24.81 -13.52 9.15
N TYR A 189 24.02 -12.46 9.31
CA TYR A 189 22.66 -12.40 8.74
C TYR A 189 22.72 -12.27 7.22
N ARG A 190 21.80 -12.92 6.52
CA ARG A 190 21.59 -12.65 5.11
C ARG A 190 21.13 -11.20 4.94
N THR A 191 21.69 -10.48 3.96
CA THR A 191 21.37 -9.07 3.70
C THR A 191 20.83 -8.87 2.31
N PHE A 192 19.87 -7.91 2.17
CA PHE A 192 19.43 -7.32 0.91
C PHE A 192 19.62 -5.80 1.00
N VAL A 193 19.83 -5.18 -0.17
CA VAL A 193 20.19 -3.77 -0.22
C VAL A 193 18.96 -2.90 -0.44
N ILE A 194 18.86 -1.82 0.33
CA ILE A 194 17.95 -0.71 0.03
C ILE A 194 18.68 0.24 -0.92
N PRO A 195 18.20 0.47 -2.14
CA PRO A 195 18.83 1.41 -3.09
C PRO A 195 18.97 2.81 -2.48
N ASP A 196 20.07 3.47 -2.79
CA ASP A 196 20.36 4.80 -2.23
C ASP A 196 19.46 5.91 -2.78
N ASP A 197 19.05 5.76 -4.01
CA ASP A 197 18.24 6.69 -4.81
C ASP A 197 16.73 6.42 -4.73
N VAL A 198 16.28 5.45 -3.90
CA VAL A 198 14.88 5.15 -3.66
C VAL A 198 14.48 5.60 -2.27
N GLY A 199 13.56 6.56 -2.18
CA GLY A 199 12.98 7.01 -0.92
C GLY A 199 12.09 5.95 -0.27
N GLY A 200 11.98 5.96 1.06
CA GLY A 200 11.25 4.93 1.83
C GLY A 200 9.82 4.69 1.34
N ARG A 201 9.04 5.76 1.11
CA ARG A 201 7.65 5.66 0.65
C ARG A 201 7.46 5.13 -0.77
N TYR A 202 8.55 5.01 -1.56
CA TYR A 202 8.57 4.48 -2.92
C TYR A 202 9.20 3.07 -3.00
N SER A 203 9.56 2.45 -1.87
CA SER A 203 10.45 1.30 -1.84
C SER A 203 9.77 -0.07 -1.91
N VAL A 204 8.45 -0.15 -2.08
CA VAL A 204 7.72 -1.44 -2.09
C VAL A 204 8.22 -2.42 -3.17
N LEU A 205 8.66 -1.91 -4.32
CA LEU A 205 9.22 -2.72 -5.42
C LEU A 205 10.73 -2.97 -5.30
N THR A 206 11.33 -2.69 -4.16
CA THR A 206 12.69 -3.11 -3.79
C THR A 206 12.61 -4.30 -2.84
N PRO A 207 13.73 -4.89 -2.40
CA PRO A 207 13.70 -5.93 -1.37
C PRO A 207 12.95 -5.54 -0.09
N VAL A 208 12.73 -4.25 0.17
CA VAL A 208 11.93 -3.72 1.28
C VAL A 208 10.51 -4.28 1.28
N GLY A 209 9.84 -4.29 0.13
CA GLY A 209 8.50 -4.84 0.00
C GLY A 209 8.48 -6.24 -0.58
N LEU A 210 9.30 -6.50 -1.62
CA LEU A 210 9.25 -7.77 -2.35
C LEU A 210 9.63 -8.97 -1.50
N LEU A 211 10.62 -8.86 -0.61
CA LEU A 211 11.04 -9.99 0.21
C LEU A 211 9.96 -10.44 1.21
N PRO A 212 9.37 -9.57 2.05
CA PRO A 212 8.29 -9.99 2.94
C PRO A 212 7.04 -10.49 2.18
N LEU A 213 6.71 -9.89 1.03
CA LEU A 213 5.58 -10.32 0.21
C LEU A 213 5.81 -11.71 -0.41
N ALA A 214 6.98 -11.94 -1.01
CA ALA A 214 7.35 -13.26 -1.52
C ALA A 214 7.40 -14.30 -0.40
N ALA A 215 7.91 -13.93 0.78
CA ALA A 215 7.92 -14.81 1.95
C ALA A 215 6.50 -15.15 2.44
N ALA A 216 5.54 -14.24 2.31
CA ALA A 216 4.13 -14.50 2.58
C ALA A 216 3.43 -15.31 1.46
N GLY A 217 4.11 -15.64 0.36
CA GLY A 217 3.57 -16.42 -0.73
C GLY A 217 2.86 -15.59 -1.82
N ILE A 218 2.97 -14.27 -1.77
CA ILE A 218 2.41 -13.39 -2.80
C ILE A 218 3.28 -13.43 -4.05
N ASP A 219 2.63 -13.49 -5.22
CA ASP A 219 3.29 -13.46 -6.53
C ASP A 219 3.86 -12.06 -6.82
N ILE A 220 5.15 -11.87 -6.47
CA ILE A 220 5.85 -10.61 -6.70
C ILE A 220 6.12 -10.33 -8.18
N ARG A 221 6.11 -11.36 -9.04
CA ARG A 221 6.29 -11.17 -10.49
C ARG A 221 5.04 -10.56 -11.12
N SER A 222 3.87 -11.01 -10.72
CA SER A 222 2.60 -10.39 -11.16
C SER A 222 2.48 -8.95 -10.64
N LEU A 223 2.89 -8.67 -9.39
CA LEU A 223 2.94 -7.30 -8.85
C LEU A 223 3.87 -6.41 -9.69
N LEU A 224 5.06 -6.91 -10.01
CA LEU A 224 6.03 -6.19 -10.83
C LEU A 224 5.54 -5.98 -12.27
N ALA A 225 4.87 -6.97 -12.86
CA ALA A 225 4.29 -6.83 -14.19
C ALA A 225 3.26 -5.70 -14.27
N GLY A 226 2.37 -5.59 -13.26
CA GLY A 226 1.44 -4.47 -13.15
C GLY A 226 2.14 -3.11 -13.00
N ALA A 227 3.23 -3.05 -12.22
CA ALA A 227 4.04 -1.85 -12.09
C ALA A 227 4.72 -1.45 -13.42
N CYS A 228 5.24 -2.42 -14.19
CA CYS A 228 5.80 -2.17 -15.53
C CYS A 228 4.74 -1.67 -16.53
N GLU A 229 3.50 -2.14 -16.43
CA GLU A 229 2.41 -1.60 -17.25
C GLU A 229 2.15 -0.12 -16.92
N MET A 230 2.16 0.21 -15.62
CA MET A 230 1.95 1.58 -15.17
C MET A 230 3.12 2.50 -15.52
N GLU A 231 4.36 2.02 -15.39
CA GLU A 231 5.56 2.73 -15.84
C GLU A 231 5.44 3.14 -17.33
N ARG A 232 5.02 2.21 -18.19
CA ARG A 232 4.78 2.52 -19.61
C ARG A 232 3.65 3.50 -19.84
N ALA A 233 2.56 3.37 -19.08
CA ALA A 233 1.39 4.25 -19.21
C ALA A 233 1.63 5.68 -18.74
N THR A 234 2.67 5.89 -17.91
CA THR A 234 3.03 7.20 -17.35
C THR A 234 4.38 7.74 -17.84
N ALA A 235 5.01 7.06 -18.79
CA ALA A 235 6.30 7.46 -19.35
C ALA A 235 6.30 8.87 -19.96
N ASP A 236 7.47 9.46 -20.09
CA ASP A 236 7.63 10.71 -20.82
C ASP A 236 7.18 10.55 -22.30
N GLY A 237 6.51 11.58 -22.82
CA GLY A 237 5.95 11.56 -24.18
C GLY A 237 4.60 10.86 -24.33
N VAL A 238 4.06 10.19 -23.29
CA VAL A 238 2.68 9.67 -23.32
C VAL A 238 1.69 10.84 -23.36
N PRO A 239 0.73 10.85 -24.31
CA PRO A 239 -0.26 11.93 -24.44
C PRO A 239 -1.06 12.09 -23.15
N PHE A 240 -1.44 13.33 -22.81
CA PHE A 240 -2.18 13.63 -21.57
C PHE A 240 -3.40 12.75 -21.37
N ASP A 241 -4.22 12.58 -22.40
CA ASP A 241 -5.47 11.83 -22.30
C ASP A 241 -5.27 10.31 -22.11
N GLU A 242 -4.05 9.81 -22.37
CA GLU A 242 -3.65 8.42 -22.17
C GLU A 242 -2.85 8.21 -20.88
N ASN A 243 -2.35 9.29 -20.24
CA ASN A 243 -1.54 9.25 -19.03
C ASN A 243 -2.40 9.46 -17.78
N PRO A 244 -2.74 8.38 -17.03
CA PRO A 244 -3.61 8.49 -15.86
C PRO A 244 -3.00 9.33 -14.74
N ALA A 245 -1.67 9.30 -14.56
CA ALA A 245 -1.00 10.10 -13.53
C ALA A 245 -1.03 11.59 -13.86
N ALA A 246 -0.80 11.97 -15.12
CA ALA A 246 -0.89 13.36 -15.55
C ALA A 246 -2.33 13.92 -15.40
N ARG A 247 -3.34 13.11 -15.75
CA ARG A 247 -4.74 13.46 -15.56
C ARG A 247 -5.11 13.66 -14.10
N TYR A 248 -4.71 12.72 -13.25
CA TYR A 248 -4.93 12.79 -11.80
C TYR A 248 -4.24 14.03 -11.20
N ALA A 249 -2.98 14.26 -11.53
CA ALA A 249 -2.24 15.42 -11.06
C ALA A 249 -2.88 16.75 -11.49
N ALA A 250 -3.38 16.85 -12.73
CA ALA A 250 -4.08 18.04 -13.23
C ALA A 250 -5.34 18.32 -12.41
N VAL A 251 -6.20 17.31 -12.19
CA VAL A 251 -7.43 17.44 -11.40
C VAL A 251 -7.13 17.89 -9.98
N ARG A 252 -6.20 17.23 -9.29
CA ARG A 252 -5.78 17.58 -7.92
C ARG A 252 -5.31 19.04 -7.83
N ASN A 253 -4.49 19.48 -8.78
CA ASN A 253 -3.98 20.86 -8.80
C ASN A 253 -5.08 21.88 -9.10
N ILE A 254 -6.06 21.57 -9.93
CA ILE A 254 -7.20 22.45 -10.18
C ILE A 254 -8.02 22.61 -8.90
N LEU A 255 -8.38 21.48 -8.26
CA LEU A 255 -9.16 21.47 -7.02
C LEU A 255 -8.42 22.20 -5.89
N TYR A 256 -7.11 21.98 -5.74
CA TYR A 256 -6.29 22.70 -4.77
C TYR A 256 -6.35 24.24 -4.96
N ARG A 257 -6.25 24.71 -6.21
CA ARG A 257 -6.36 26.14 -6.53
C ARG A 257 -7.77 26.70 -6.31
N GLN A 258 -8.78 25.85 -6.32
CA GLN A 258 -10.17 26.21 -5.99
C GLN A 258 -10.45 26.21 -4.48
N GLY A 259 -9.48 25.82 -3.65
CA GLY A 259 -9.61 25.84 -2.20
C GLY A 259 -9.91 24.48 -1.56
N PHE A 260 -9.96 23.40 -2.34
CA PHE A 260 -10.08 22.04 -1.81
C PHE A 260 -8.71 21.57 -1.28
N MET A 261 -8.56 21.65 0.03
CA MET A 261 -7.28 21.43 0.71
C MET A 261 -7.11 20.02 1.29
N ILE A 262 -8.16 19.22 1.26
CA ILE A 262 -8.20 17.86 1.81
C ILE A 262 -8.63 16.90 0.71
N GLU A 263 -7.84 15.86 0.47
CA GLU A 263 -8.22 14.75 -0.40
C GLU A 263 -8.54 13.52 0.43
N ILE A 264 -9.72 12.97 0.24
CA ILE A 264 -10.17 11.75 0.89
C ILE A 264 -10.07 10.60 -0.11
N LEU A 265 -9.15 9.65 0.13
CA LEU A 265 -9.13 8.39 -0.61
C LEU A 265 -10.23 7.49 -0.05
N ALA A 266 -11.28 7.25 -0.83
CA ALA A 266 -12.42 6.43 -0.46
C ALA A 266 -12.35 5.05 -1.13
N SER A 267 -12.59 3.99 -0.39
CA SER A 267 -12.68 2.62 -0.91
C SER A 267 -13.88 1.92 -0.31
N TYR A 268 -14.52 1.04 -1.10
CA TYR A 268 -15.62 0.17 -0.69
C TYR A 268 -15.16 -1.25 -0.35
N GLU A 269 -13.84 -1.49 -0.38
CA GLU A 269 -13.22 -2.78 -0.03
C GLU A 269 -12.35 -2.60 1.21
N PRO A 270 -12.71 -3.23 2.36
CA PRO A 270 -11.97 -3.10 3.62
C PRO A 270 -10.49 -3.50 3.50
N GLN A 271 -10.18 -4.44 2.62
CA GLN A 271 -8.81 -4.90 2.36
C GLN A 271 -7.88 -3.80 1.81
N LEU A 272 -8.43 -2.71 1.26
CA LEU A 272 -7.66 -1.57 0.75
C LEU A 272 -7.34 -0.52 1.82
N GLN A 273 -7.70 -0.75 3.09
CA GLN A 273 -7.42 0.20 4.17
C GLN A 273 -5.93 0.56 4.26
N TYR A 274 -5.03 -0.42 4.20
CA TYR A 274 -3.59 -0.14 4.26
C TYR A 274 -3.01 0.42 2.96
N LEU A 275 -3.68 0.24 1.82
CA LEU A 275 -3.36 1.00 0.61
C LEU A 275 -3.57 2.50 0.85
N ALA A 276 -4.66 2.88 1.50
CA ALA A 276 -4.92 4.26 1.86
C ALA A 276 -3.91 4.80 2.91
N GLU A 277 -3.49 3.99 3.89
CA GLU A 277 -2.44 4.38 4.84
C GLU A 277 -1.09 4.63 4.13
N TRP A 278 -0.70 3.77 3.19
CA TRP A 278 0.50 3.97 2.39
C TRP A 278 0.39 5.21 1.48
N TRP A 279 -0.76 5.40 0.83
CA TRP A 279 -1.08 6.58 0.02
C TRP A 279 -0.98 7.88 0.84
N LYS A 280 -1.44 7.89 2.10
CA LYS A 280 -1.28 9.06 3.00
C LYS A 280 0.18 9.39 3.24
N GLN A 281 1.04 8.39 3.47
CA GLN A 281 2.48 8.63 3.60
C GLN A 281 3.06 9.15 2.28
N LEU A 282 2.71 8.54 1.16
CA LEU A 282 3.21 8.93 -0.16
C LEU A 282 2.97 10.41 -0.43
N PHE A 283 1.74 10.88 -0.29
CA PHE A 283 1.38 12.26 -0.57
C PHE A 283 1.76 13.22 0.56
N GLY A 284 1.56 12.86 1.81
CA GLY A 284 1.91 13.70 2.96
C GLY A 284 3.40 14.07 2.99
N GLU A 285 4.29 13.10 2.82
CA GLU A 285 5.73 13.34 2.78
C GLU A 285 6.22 13.97 1.46
N SER A 286 5.51 13.74 0.34
CA SER A 286 5.91 14.29 -0.95
C SER A 286 5.48 15.73 -1.10
N GLU A 287 4.28 16.10 -0.71
CA GLU A 287 3.65 17.39 -1.00
C GLU A 287 3.61 18.35 0.20
N GLY A 288 3.60 17.86 1.43
CA GLY A 288 3.56 18.67 2.65
C GLY A 288 4.83 19.48 2.90
N LYS A 289 5.13 20.46 2.04
CA LYS A 289 6.36 21.26 2.05
C LYS A 289 6.06 22.74 1.84
N GLN A 290 6.89 23.61 2.41
CA GLN A 290 6.81 25.06 2.20
C GLN A 290 5.44 25.67 2.55
N GLY A 291 4.74 25.09 3.53
CA GLY A 291 3.40 25.52 3.92
C GLY A 291 2.31 25.26 2.87
N ARG A 292 2.52 24.29 1.98
CA ARG A 292 1.62 23.91 0.88
C ARG A 292 1.40 22.40 0.87
N GLY A 293 0.41 21.99 0.10
CA GLY A 293 0.07 20.58 -0.13
C GLY A 293 -1.38 20.29 0.23
N ILE A 294 -1.93 19.24 -0.40
CA ILE A 294 -3.25 18.71 -0.09
C ILE A 294 -3.10 17.74 1.08
N PHE A 295 -3.93 17.87 2.11
CA PHE A 295 -3.91 16.96 3.26
C PHE A 295 -4.55 15.62 2.86
N PRO A 296 -3.80 14.51 2.93
CA PRO A 296 -4.33 13.20 2.57
C PRO A 296 -5.11 12.57 3.73
N ALA A 297 -6.37 12.28 3.51
CA ALA A 297 -7.25 11.57 4.43
C ALA A 297 -7.80 10.29 3.77
N SER A 298 -8.47 9.42 4.51
CA SER A 298 -9.09 8.23 3.94
C SER A 298 -10.35 7.82 4.67
N VAL A 299 -11.26 7.14 3.96
CA VAL A 299 -12.45 6.50 4.50
C VAL A 299 -12.65 5.12 3.89
N THR A 300 -13.27 4.22 4.64
CA THR A 300 -13.69 2.90 4.16
C THR A 300 -15.22 2.83 4.16
N PHE A 301 -15.81 3.01 3.00
CA PHE A 301 -17.24 2.88 2.82
C PHE A 301 -17.65 1.38 2.73
N THR A 302 -18.88 0.97 3.08
CA THR A 302 -20.01 1.81 3.58
C THR A 302 -19.91 2.19 5.07
N ALA A 303 -18.99 1.60 5.84
CA ALA A 303 -18.89 1.82 7.29
C ALA A 303 -18.77 3.32 7.63
N ASP A 304 -17.90 4.04 6.97
CA ASP A 304 -17.67 5.47 7.24
C ASP A 304 -18.78 6.39 6.71
N LEU A 305 -19.73 5.89 5.94
CA LEU A 305 -20.96 6.65 5.66
C LEU A 305 -21.78 6.90 6.94
N HIS A 306 -21.67 5.97 7.92
CA HIS A 306 -22.33 6.09 9.23
C HIS A 306 -21.54 6.91 10.26
N SER A 307 -20.37 7.41 9.88
CA SER A 307 -19.52 8.25 10.74
C SER A 307 -19.17 9.60 10.06
N MET A 308 -18.53 9.57 8.92
CA MET A 308 -18.03 10.75 8.19
C MET A 308 -18.99 11.24 7.09
N GLY A 309 -19.97 10.41 6.69
CA GLY A 309 -20.86 10.71 5.57
C GLY A 309 -21.57 12.04 5.71
N GLN A 310 -22.07 12.37 6.91
CA GLN A 310 -22.75 13.65 7.17
C GLN A 310 -21.81 14.84 6.95
N TYR A 311 -20.56 14.78 7.42
CA TYR A 311 -19.62 15.87 7.24
C TYR A 311 -19.20 16.02 5.78
N ILE A 312 -18.98 14.92 5.09
CA ILE A 312 -18.64 14.95 3.66
C ILE A 312 -19.78 15.58 2.87
N GLN A 313 -21.03 15.15 3.13
CA GLN A 313 -22.21 15.62 2.39
C GLN A 313 -22.55 17.10 2.65
N GLU A 314 -22.46 17.56 3.92
CA GLU A 314 -22.99 18.87 4.33
C GLU A 314 -22.01 19.76 5.12
N GLY A 315 -20.76 19.29 5.36
CA GLY A 315 -19.74 20.07 6.02
C GLY A 315 -19.13 21.17 5.13
N GLU A 316 -18.00 21.74 5.58
CA GLU A 316 -17.27 22.75 4.80
C GLU A 316 -16.76 22.22 3.46
N ARG A 317 -16.84 23.01 2.41
CA ARG A 317 -16.40 22.66 1.04
C ARG A 317 -14.89 22.87 0.87
N THR A 318 -14.10 22.18 1.71
CA THR A 318 -12.63 22.19 1.69
C THR A 318 -12.04 20.86 1.28
N LEU A 319 -12.86 19.85 1.05
CA LEU A 319 -12.45 18.48 0.74
C LEU A 319 -13.02 17.99 -0.61
N PHE A 320 -12.32 17.07 -1.23
CA PHE A 320 -12.78 16.29 -2.37
C PHE A 320 -12.45 14.81 -2.15
N GLU A 321 -13.13 13.92 -2.85
CA GLU A 321 -12.90 12.48 -2.76
C GLU A 321 -12.18 11.98 -4.01
N THR A 322 -11.33 10.97 -3.82
CA THR A 322 -10.83 10.10 -4.90
C THR A 322 -11.27 8.69 -4.57
N VAL A 323 -12.24 8.17 -5.33
CA VAL A 323 -12.78 6.83 -5.11
C VAL A 323 -11.93 5.78 -5.80
N VAL A 324 -11.53 4.75 -5.06
CA VAL A 324 -10.89 3.55 -5.60
C VAL A 324 -11.95 2.46 -5.75
N SER A 325 -12.37 2.21 -6.98
CA SER A 325 -13.39 1.21 -7.32
C SER A 325 -12.76 -0.10 -7.79
N VAL A 326 -13.18 -1.22 -7.20
CA VAL A 326 -12.74 -2.58 -7.58
C VAL A 326 -13.73 -3.18 -8.56
N ALA A 327 -13.33 -3.33 -9.82
CA ALA A 327 -14.23 -3.75 -10.89
C ALA A 327 -14.73 -5.20 -10.76
N ALA A 328 -13.92 -6.11 -10.19
CA ALA A 328 -14.27 -7.53 -10.09
C ALA A 328 -13.73 -8.13 -8.78
N PRO A 329 -14.57 -8.37 -7.79
CA PRO A 329 -14.17 -9.10 -6.60
C PRO A 329 -13.98 -10.60 -6.92
N GLU A 330 -13.09 -11.25 -6.18
CA GLU A 330 -12.75 -12.67 -6.34
C GLU A 330 -13.94 -13.57 -6.05
N HIS A 331 -14.64 -13.33 -4.94
CA HIS A 331 -15.73 -14.18 -4.46
C HIS A 331 -17.11 -13.70 -4.92
N ARG A 332 -18.05 -14.64 -4.93
CA ARG A 332 -19.44 -14.40 -5.36
C ARG A 332 -20.40 -14.77 -4.25
N VAL A 333 -20.98 -13.77 -3.60
CA VAL A 333 -22.01 -13.95 -2.59
C VAL A 333 -23.33 -13.36 -3.10
N LYS A 334 -24.42 -14.13 -3.01
CA LYS A 334 -25.77 -13.71 -3.40
C LYS A 334 -26.67 -13.61 -2.17
N ILE A 335 -27.58 -12.64 -2.22
CA ILE A 335 -28.61 -12.49 -1.20
C ILE A 335 -29.67 -13.57 -1.38
N GLY A 336 -29.94 -14.30 -0.29
CA GLY A 336 -31.07 -15.26 -0.21
C GLY A 336 -32.41 -14.55 0.00
N SER A 337 -33.51 -15.31 -0.21
CA SER A 337 -34.85 -14.85 0.18
C SER A 337 -35.09 -15.17 1.65
N ASP A 338 -35.69 -14.24 2.40
CA ASP A 338 -36.21 -14.47 3.76
C ASP A 338 -37.74 -14.62 3.67
N PRO A 339 -38.32 -15.75 4.15
CA PRO A 339 -39.79 -15.96 4.12
C PRO A 339 -40.59 -14.90 4.88
N ASP A 340 -40.03 -14.39 5.95
CA ASP A 340 -40.72 -13.40 6.80
C ASP A 340 -40.55 -11.97 6.34
N ASN A 341 -39.44 -11.70 5.58
CA ASN A 341 -39.10 -10.38 5.04
C ASN A 341 -39.23 -9.24 6.08
N LEU A 342 -38.85 -9.49 7.31
CA LEU A 342 -39.00 -8.49 8.40
C LEU A 342 -38.10 -7.27 8.22
N ASP A 343 -36.96 -7.47 7.55
CA ASP A 343 -36.03 -6.41 7.18
C ASP A 343 -36.43 -5.64 5.91
N GLY A 344 -37.41 -6.12 5.17
CA GLY A 344 -37.89 -5.53 3.92
C GLY A 344 -36.92 -5.69 2.74
N LEU A 345 -35.90 -6.55 2.84
CA LEU A 345 -34.81 -6.64 1.87
C LEU A 345 -34.99 -7.68 0.76
N ASN A 346 -36.14 -8.37 0.69
CA ASN A 346 -36.37 -9.38 -0.36
C ASN A 346 -36.31 -8.83 -1.80
N PHE A 347 -36.38 -7.51 -1.99
CA PHE A 347 -36.16 -6.88 -3.29
C PHE A 347 -34.69 -7.03 -3.80
N LEU A 348 -33.75 -7.40 -2.91
CA LEU A 348 -32.36 -7.69 -3.23
C LEU A 348 -32.11 -9.17 -3.53
N THR A 349 -33.10 -10.04 -3.36
CA THR A 349 -32.96 -11.48 -3.57
C THR A 349 -32.37 -11.80 -4.94
N GLY A 350 -31.35 -12.66 -4.96
CA GLY A 350 -30.64 -13.09 -6.16
C GLY A 350 -29.55 -12.13 -6.66
N LYS A 351 -29.52 -10.88 -6.17
CA LYS A 351 -28.43 -9.94 -6.46
C LYS A 351 -27.14 -10.36 -5.78
N ARG A 352 -26.01 -10.06 -6.43
CA ARG A 352 -24.68 -10.23 -5.81
C ARG A 352 -24.40 -9.08 -4.84
N LEU A 353 -23.65 -9.38 -3.78
CA LEU A 353 -23.24 -8.36 -2.80
C LEU A 353 -22.40 -7.25 -3.47
N SER A 354 -21.56 -7.61 -4.44
CA SER A 354 -20.77 -6.64 -5.22
C SER A 354 -21.63 -5.71 -6.09
N GLU A 355 -22.77 -6.18 -6.61
CA GLU A 355 -23.70 -5.32 -7.36
C GLU A 355 -24.35 -4.29 -6.45
N ILE A 356 -24.67 -4.68 -5.21
CA ILE A 356 -25.24 -3.78 -4.21
C ILE A 356 -24.19 -2.75 -3.77
N ASN A 357 -22.96 -3.20 -3.51
CA ASN A 357 -21.83 -2.36 -3.12
C ASN A 357 -21.52 -1.30 -4.20
N HIS A 358 -21.47 -1.73 -5.47
CA HIS A 358 -21.26 -0.80 -6.60
C HIS A 358 -22.42 0.17 -6.81
N THR A 359 -23.65 -0.26 -6.55
CA THR A 359 -24.82 0.64 -6.58
C THR A 359 -24.73 1.70 -5.47
N ALA A 360 -24.27 1.29 -4.27
CA ALA A 360 -24.03 2.23 -3.18
C ALA A 360 -22.91 3.22 -3.51
N GLU A 361 -21.78 2.74 -4.07
CA GLU A 361 -20.68 3.60 -4.57
C GLU A 361 -21.20 4.66 -5.55
N LEU A 362 -21.98 4.24 -6.55
CA LEU A 362 -22.55 5.14 -7.54
C LEU A 362 -23.50 6.17 -6.90
N GLY A 363 -24.41 5.71 -6.02
CA GLY A 363 -25.37 6.57 -5.34
C GLY A 363 -24.71 7.62 -4.46
N VAL A 364 -23.73 7.20 -3.66
CA VAL A 364 -22.94 8.10 -2.78
C VAL A 364 -22.15 9.11 -3.61
N SER A 365 -21.46 8.63 -4.64
CA SER A 365 -20.68 9.49 -5.53
C SER A 365 -21.52 10.58 -6.20
N LEU A 366 -22.74 10.24 -6.63
CA LEU A 366 -23.68 11.21 -7.19
C LEU A 366 -24.18 12.21 -6.14
N ALA A 367 -24.56 11.71 -4.96
CA ALA A 367 -25.05 12.56 -3.87
C ALA A 367 -23.99 13.55 -3.39
N HIS A 368 -22.74 13.10 -3.23
CA HIS A 368 -21.62 13.95 -2.84
C HIS A 368 -21.31 15.00 -3.92
N ALA A 369 -21.30 14.61 -5.20
CA ALA A 369 -21.10 15.55 -6.31
C ALA A 369 -22.22 16.61 -6.38
N ASP A 370 -23.48 16.20 -6.25
CA ASP A 370 -24.63 17.10 -6.20
C ASP A 370 -24.56 18.04 -4.97
N GLY A 371 -23.98 17.57 -3.87
CA GLY A 371 -23.69 18.36 -2.68
C GLY A 371 -22.48 19.30 -2.82
N GLY A 372 -21.81 19.31 -3.96
CA GLY A 372 -20.64 20.17 -4.22
C GLY A 372 -19.32 19.59 -3.71
N VAL A 373 -19.23 18.27 -3.51
CA VAL A 373 -17.99 17.56 -3.22
C VAL A 373 -17.48 16.91 -4.50
N PRO A 374 -16.39 17.41 -5.10
CA PRO A 374 -15.79 16.81 -6.28
C PRO A 374 -15.37 15.35 -6.01
N ASN A 375 -15.68 14.46 -6.95
CA ASN A 375 -15.57 13.02 -6.72
C ASN A 375 -15.02 12.29 -7.96
N PRO A 376 -13.73 12.47 -8.31
CA PRO A 376 -13.10 11.68 -9.36
C PRO A 376 -12.98 10.21 -8.96
N VAL A 377 -13.08 9.31 -9.94
CA VAL A 377 -13.05 7.87 -9.71
C VAL A 377 -11.82 7.24 -10.38
N SER A 378 -11.08 6.45 -9.60
CA SER A 378 -10.01 5.59 -10.09
C SER A 378 -10.51 4.15 -10.13
N TYR A 379 -10.69 3.61 -11.33
CA TYR A 379 -11.07 2.21 -11.51
C TYR A 379 -9.84 1.33 -11.51
N THR A 380 -9.79 0.39 -10.58
CA THR A 380 -8.77 -0.66 -10.59
C THR A 380 -9.39 -1.92 -11.20
N HIS A 381 -8.69 -2.52 -12.16
CA HIS A 381 -9.00 -3.88 -12.59
C HIS A 381 -8.23 -4.89 -11.72
N LEU A 382 -8.20 -4.65 -10.41
CA LEU A 382 -7.73 -5.62 -9.47
C LEU A 382 -8.65 -6.84 -9.56
N THR A 383 -8.30 -7.78 -10.41
CA THR A 383 -8.60 -9.17 -10.12
C THR A 383 -7.66 -9.51 -8.98
N LEU A 384 -8.16 -9.50 -7.76
CA LEU A 384 -7.47 -10.14 -6.66
C LEU A 384 -7.28 -11.61 -7.06
N PRO A 385 -6.06 -12.14 -6.97
CA PRO A 385 -5.79 -13.51 -7.37
C PRO A 385 -6.55 -14.54 -6.54
#